data_884668a32af0bd9cf126f30eed0fb466
#
_entry.id   884668a32af0bd9cf126f30eed0fb466
#
_cell.length_a   1.000
_cell.length_b   1.000
_cell.length_c   1.000
_cell.angle_alpha   90.00
_cell.angle_beta   90.00
_cell.angle_gamma   90.00
#
_symmetry.space_group_name_H-M   'P 1'
#
loop_
_entity.id
_entity.type
_entity.pdbx_description
1 polymer ?
#
loop_
_entity_poly.entity_id
_entity_poly.type
_entity_poly.pdbx_seq_one_letter_code
_entity_poly.pdbx_strand_id
1 'polypeptide(L)'
;MAETDAGDGPPPFEDVFASDDVEQRIYSIILQTREPTPISAIADSADCDPKTARKYLGWFDDLGIVTRHDGHPATYERNDAYFEWRRINKLAADHSVEELQDRVRELTTRITEYEATYDAASPAAVDAVAAAEGIDEWTIDAVYSDLADWATARQERDRYERARQQRAGSEREQASG
;
A
#
# COMPACT_ATOMS: atom_id res chain seq x y z
N MET A 1 -58.42 -12.90 2.41
CA MET A 1 -57.27 -12.79 3.32
C MET A 1 -56.37 -13.94 2.98
N ALA A 2 -55.33 -13.65 2.22
CA ALA A 2 -54.21 -14.54 2.01
C ALA A 2 -52.95 -13.69 2.14
N GLU A 3 -52.30 -13.81 3.30
CA GLU A 3 -50.97 -13.24 3.53
C GLU A 3 -49.98 -14.02 2.67
N THR A 4 -49.38 -13.31 1.75
CA THR A 4 -48.26 -13.80 0.97
C THR A 4 -47.02 -13.74 1.85
N ASP A 5 -46.62 -14.89 2.36
CA ASP A 5 -45.34 -15.15 2.98
C ASP A 5 -44.25 -14.76 1.99
N ALA A 6 -43.58 -13.64 2.25
CA ALA A 6 -42.43 -13.21 1.51
C ALA A 6 -41.25 -14.08 1.95
N GLY A 7 -40.88 -15.02 1.11
CA GLY A 7 -39.86 -16.02 1.34
C GLY A 7 -38.53 -15.43 1.83
N ASP A 8 -38.16 -15.83 3.05
CA ASP A 8 -36.84 -15.77 3.63
C ASP A 8 -35.96 -16.89 3.01
N GLY A 9 -35.74 -16.78 1.69
CA GLY A 9 -34.78 -17.59 0.97
C GLY A 9 -33.47 -16.87 0.83
N PRO A 10 -32.34 -17.56 0.79
CA PRO A 10 -31.06 -16.93 0.50
C PRO A 10 -31.16 -16.19 -0.85
N PRO A 11 -30.48 -15.01 -0.98
CA PRO A 11 -30.53 -14.24 -2.22
C PRO A 11 -30.09 -15.09 -3.41
N PRO A 12 -30.63 -14.84 -4.62
CA PRO A 12 -30.25 -15.58 -5.82
C PRO A 12 -28.72 -15.60 -5.99
N PHE A 13 -28.20 -16.76 -6.38
CA PHE A 13 -26.76 -17.02 -6.50
C PHE A 13 -26.05 -15.99 -7.41
N GLU A 14 -26.75 -15.47 -8.41
CA GLU A 14 -26.27 -14.43 -9.33
C GLU A 14 -26.04 -13.08 -8.65
N ASP A 15 -26.84 -12.71 -7.66
CA ASP A 15 -26.70 -11.44 -6.92
C ASP A 15 -25.51 -11.47 -5.95
N VAL A 16 -25.14 -12.63 -5.43
CA VAL A 16 -23.98 -12.82 -4.57
C VAL A 16 -22.68 -12.62 -5.37
N PHE A 17 -22.60 -13.19 -6.58
CA PHE A 17 -21.42 -13.03 -7.44
C PHE A 17 -21.30 -11.64 -8.06
N ALA A 18 -22.40 -11.00 -8.41
CA ALA A 18 -22.41 -9.61 -8.87
C ALA A 18 -21.92 -8.64 -7.78
N SER A 19 -22.20 -8.96 -6.53
CA SER A 19 -21.76 -8.16 -5.37
C SER A 19 -20.25 -8.26 -5.15
N ASP A 20 -19.70 -9.48 -5.23
CA ASP A 20 -18.25 -9.71 -5.06
C ASP A 20 -17.42 -9.02 -6.16
N ASP A 21 -17.92 -9.03 -7.38
CA ASP A 21 -17.25 -8.36 -8.51
C ASP A 21 -17.21 -6.82 -8.34
N VAL A 22 -18.30 -6.21 -7.90
CA VAL A 22 -18.35 -4.75 -7.63
C VAL A 22 -17.43 -4.36 -6.48
N GLU A 23 -17.43 -5.13 -5.40
CA GLU A 23 -16.51 -4.92 -4.27
C GLU A 23 -15.06 -4.94 -4.72
N GLN A 24 -14.66 -5.96 -5.48
CA GLN A 24 -13.30 -6.11 -5.99
C GLN A 24 -12.91 -4.96 -6.93
N ARG A 25 -13.84 -4.49 -7.77
CA ARG A 25 -13.59 -3.34 -8.65
C ARG A 25 -13.36 -2.07 -7.84
N ILE A 26 -14.23 -1.77 -6.87
CA ILE A 26 -14.06 -0.60 -5.98
C ILE A 26 -12.74 -0.70 -5.21
N TYR A 27 -12.41 -1.87 -4.65
CA TYR A 27 -11.15 -2.09 -3.96
C TYR A 27 -9.94 -1.84 -4.87
N SER A 28 -9.97 -2.33 -6.11
CA SER A 28 -8.91 -2.13 -7.10
C SER A 28 -8.70 -0.65 -7.46
N ILE A 29 -9.79 0.12 -7.52
CA ILE A 29 -9.75 1.56 -7.75
C ILE A 29 -9.11 2.25 -6.53
N ILE A 30 -9.53 1.91 -5.32
CA ILE A 30 -8.99 2.46 -4.08
C ILE A 30 -7.48 2.23 -3.96
N LEU A 31 -6.96 1.08 -4.39
CA LEU A 31 -5.52 0.82 -4.39
C LEU A 31 -4.71 1.86 -5.18
N GLN A 32 -5.33 2.50 -6.17
CA GLN A 32 -4.71 3.51 -7.04
C GLN A 32 -5.09 4.95 -6.66
N THR A 33 -6.09 5.14 -5.79
CA THR A 33 -6.61 6.44 -5.38
C THR A 33 -5.70 7.07 -4.33
N ARG A 34 -4.78 7.93 -4.77
CA ARG A 34 -3.77 8.61 -3.94
C ARG A 34 -4.19 9.99 -3.45
N GLU A 35 -5.23 10.54 -4.03
CA GLU A 35 -5.75 11.87 -3.74
C GLU A 35 -7.22 11.77 -3.35
N PRO A 36 -7.73 12.71 -2.51
CA PRO A 36 -9.12 12.73 -2.10
C PRO A 36 -10.07 12.78 -3.30
N THR A 37 -10.77 11.68 -3.57
CA THR A 37 -11.62 11.46 -4.75
C THR A 37 -13.08 11.32 -4.33
N PRO A 38 -14.04 12.02 -4.99
CA PRO A 38 -15.45 11.94 -4.63
C PRO A 38 -16.07 10.60 -5.00
N ILE A 39 -17.13 10.20 -4.26
CA ILE A 39 -17.84 8.93 -4.46
C ILE A 39 -18.31 8.73 -5.90
N SER A 40 -18.79 9.80 -6.58
CA SER A 40 -19.25 9.71 -7.96
C SER A 40 -18.16 9.26 -8.91
N ALA A 41 -16.95 9.82 -8.78
CA ALA A 41 -15.84 9.46 -9.63
C ALA A 41 -15.36 8.01 -9.39
N ILE A 42 -15.37 7.55 -8.13
CA ILE A 42 -15.08 6.16 -7.77
C ILE A 42 -16.16 5.22 -8.34
N ALA A 43 -17.44 5.58 -8.23
CA ALA A 43 -18.56 4.82 -8.75
C ALA A 43 -18.50 4.70 -10.29
N ASP A 44 -18.23 5.81 -10.98
CA ASP A 44 -18.06 5.84 -12.44
C ASP A 44 -16.89 4.93 -12.88
N SER A 45 -15.76 4.99 -12.16
CA SER A 45 -14.60 4.15 -12.46
C SER A 45 -14.86 2.67 -12.17
N ALA A 46 -15.73 2.35 -11.18
CA ALA A 46 -16.10 0.99 -10.82
C ALA A 46 -17.26 0.43 -11.63
N ASP A 47 -17.82 1.22 -12.55
CA ASP A 47 -19.03 0.89 -13.29
C ASP A 47 -20.14 0.40 -12.36
N CYS A 48 -20.47 1.23 -11.35
CA CYS A 48 -21.50 0.96 -10.39
C CYS A 48 -22.28 2.21 -9.96
N ASP A 49 -23.43 2.01 -9.34
CA ASP A 49 -24.23 3.12 -8.82
C ASP A 49 -23.59 3.75 -7.57
N PRO A 50 -23.66 5.10 -7.43
CA PRO A 50 -23.06 5.82 -6.29
C PRO A 50 -23.56 5.37 -4.91
N LYS A 51 -24.76 4.80 -4.81
CA LYS A 51 -25.28 4.24 -3.56
C LYS A 51 -24.53 2.96 -3.18
N THR A 52 -24.24 2.13 -4.17
CA THR A 52 -23.42 0.91 -4.01
C THR A 52 -21.98 1.28 -3.63
N ALA A 53 -21.36 2.22 -4.34
CA ALA A 53 -20.02 2.71 -4.00
C ALA A 53 -19.97 3.25 -2.56
N ARG A 54 -20.97 4.03 -2.13
CA ARG A 54 -21.06 4.57 -0.76
C ARG A 54 -21.10 3.47 0.30
N LYS A 55 -21.85 2.38 0.04
CA LYS A 55 -21.92 1.23 0.95
C LYS A 55 -20.55 0.60 1.17
N TYR A 56 -19.81 0.30 0.10
CA TYR A 56 -18.50 -0.33 0.19
C TYR A 56 -17.43 0.63 0.73
N LEU A 57 -17.44 1.90 0.34
CA LEU A 57 -16.52 2.91 0.88
C LEU A 57 -16.75 3.14 2.37
N GLY A 58 -18.01 3.11 2.85
CA GLY A 58 -18.30 3.16 4.29
C GLY A 58 -17.70 1.97 5.03
N TRP A 59 -17.85 0.77 4.49
CA TRP A 59 -17.23 -0.43 5.06
C TRP A 59 -15.70 -0.38 5.03
N PHE A 60 -15.10 0.10 3.93
CA PHE A 60 -13.64 0.29 3.84
C PHE A 60 -13.11 1.36 4.80
N ASP A 61 -13.91 2.39 5.09
CA ASP A 61 -13.60 3.40 6.11
C ASP A 61 -13.60 2.78 7.51
N ASP A 62 -14.64 2.01 7.84
CA ASP A 62 -14.75 1.28 9.12
C ASP A 62 -13.57 0.30 9.33
N LEU A 63 -13.05 -0.30 8.25
CA LEU A 63 -11.87 -1.18 8.26
C LEU A 63 -10.52 -0.42 8.21
N GLY A 64 -10.55 0.91 8.06
CA GLY A 64 -9.35 1.73 7.92
C GLY A 64 -8.62 1.57 6.58
N ILE A 65 -9.22 0.95 5.58
CA ILE A 65 -8.64 0.77 4.23
C ILE A 65 -8.56 2.09 3.47
N VAL A 66 -9.53 2.97 3.68
CA VAL A 66 -9.60 4.31 3.11
C VAL A 66 -9.58 5.35 4.21
N THR A 67 -9.18 6.55 3.86
CA THR A 67 -9.35 7.76 4.67
C THR A 67 -10.49 8.56 4.05
N ARG A 68 -11.52 8.82 4.84
CA ARG A 68 -12.62 9.69 4.46
C ARG A 68 -12.31 11.12 4.85
N HIS A 69 -12.53 12.05 3.93
CA HIS A 69 -12.48 13.49 4.15
C HIS A 69 -13.89 14.07 4.12
N ASP A 70 -14.27 14.76 5.18
CA ASP A 70 -15.57 15.42 5.26
C ASP A 70 -15.62 16.62 4.33
N GLY A 71 -16.72 16.74 3.59
CA GLY A 71 -16.95 17.80 2.63
C GLY A 71 -18.29 17.62 1.90
N HIS A 72 -18.58 18.51 0.97
CA HIS A 72 -19.77 18.41 0.11
C HIS A 72 -19.32 18.53 -1.36
N PRO A 73 -19.09 17.38 -2.03
CA PRO A 73 -19.22 15.99 -1.58
C PRO A 73 -18.08 15.54 -0.65
N ALA A 74 -18.34 14.49 0.14
CA ALA A 74 -17.28 13.78 0.85
C ALA A 74 -16.36 13.06 -0.14
N THR A 75 -15.06 13.01 0.17
CA THR A 75 -14.04 12.37 -0.66
C THR A 75 -13.33 11.26 0.10
N TYR A 76 -12.74 10.35 -0.64
CA TYR A 76 -12.05 9.17 -0.12
C TYR A 76 -10.71 9.02 -0.80
N GLU A 77 -9.72 8.58 -0.07
CA GLU A 77 -8.40 8.20 -0.58
C GLU A 77 -7.91 6.92 0.09
N ARG A 78 -6.93 6.28 -0.49
CA ARG A 78 -6.29 5.10 0.08
C ARG A 78 -5.58 5.46 1.38
N ASN A 79 -5.82 4.70 2.45
CA ASN A 79 -5.06 4.85 3.67
C ASN A 79 -3.68 4.16 3.56
N ASP A 80 -2.65 4.91 3.19
CA ASP A 80 -1.30 4.39 3.01
C ASP A 80 -0.71 3.79 4.30
N ALA A 81 -1.09 4.31 5.47
CA ALA A 81 -0.65 3.77 6.76
C ALA A 81 -1.18 2.34 7.01
N TYR A 82 -2.44 2.07 6.65
CA TYR A 82 -3.03 0.74 6.71
C TYR A 82 -2.27 -0.25 5.80
N PHE A 83 -1.99 0.14 4.56
CA PHE A 83 -1.29 -0.74 3.61
C PHE A 83 0.17 -0.97 4.00
N GLU A 84 0.84 0.03 4.56
CA GLU A 84 2.20 -0.14 5.08
C GLU A 84 2.21 -1.07 6.29
N TRP A 85 1.32 -0.87 7.25
CA TRP A 85 1.15 -1.77 8.40
C TRP A 85 0.88 -3.22 7.95
N ARG A 86 -0.03 -3.42 6.99
CA ARG A 86 -0.35 -4.74 6.44
C ARG A 86 0.87 -5.41 5.80
N ARG A 87 1.69 -4.66 5.06
CA ARG A 87 2.93 -5.18 4.46
C ARG A 87 3.93 -5.62 5.52
N ILE A 88 4.14 -4.80 6.54
CA ILE A 88 5.03 -5.12 7.66
C ILE A 88 4.55 -6.38 8.38
N ASN A 89 3.26 -6.49 8.71
CA ASN A 89 2.70 -7.67 9.35
C ASN A 89 2.87 -8.94 8.50
N LYS A 90 2.66 -8.83 7.18
CA LYS A 90 2.86 -9.94 6.27
C LYS A 90 4.32 -10.39 6.26
N LEU A 91 5.28 -9.49 6.16
CA LEU A 91 6.70 -9.82 6.22
C LEU A 91 7.07 -10.49 7.54
N ALA A 92 6.58 -9.97 8.67
CA ALA A 92 6.81 -10.54 9.99
C ALA A 92 6.18 -11.94 10.17
N ALA A 93 5.07 -12.23 9.48
CA ALA A 93 4.42 -13.54 9.51
C ALA A 93 5.11 -14.56 8.61
N ASP A 94 5.54 -14.13 7.41
CA ASP A 94 6.04 -15.02 6.37
C ASP A 94 7.54 -15.36 6.52
N HIS A 95 8.29 -14.58 7.32
CA HIS A 95 9.76 -14.71 7.44
C HIS A 95 10.22 -14.86 8.88
N SER A 96 11.35 -15.56 9.06
CA SER A 96 12.08 -15.63 10.32
C SER A 96 12.84 -14.34 10.63
N VAL A 97 13.22 -14.13 11.89
CA VAL A 97 14.07 -12.99 12.29
C VAL A 97 15.40 -12.97 11.51
N GLU A 98 15.99 -14.13 11.24
CA GLU A 98 17.25 -14.27 10.52
C GLU A 98 17.11 -13.85 9.06
N GLU A 99 16.10 -14.33 8.35
CA GLU A 99 15.82 -13.94 6.95
C GLU A 99 15.57 -12.44 6.81
N LEU A 100 14.79 -11.85 7.73
CA LEU A 100 14.54 -10.41 7.76
C LEU A 100 15.83 -9.62 8.02
N GLN A 101 16.69 -10.11 8.92
CA GLN A 101 17.99 -9.50 9.21
C GLN A 101 18.94 -9.55 8.00
N ASP A 102 18.95 -10.66 7.27
CA ASP A 102 19.76 -10.81 6.07
C ASP A 102 19.35 -9.82 4.99
N ARG A 103 18.03 -9.67 4.80
CA ARG A 103 17.50 -8.68 3.86
C ARG A 103 17.82 -7.24 4.26
N VAL A 104 17.78 -6.91 5.54
CA VAL A 104 18.20 -5.59 6.05
C VAL A 104 19.68 -5.34 5.75
N ARG A 105 20.56 -6.33 5.93
CA ARG A 105 21.99 -6.21 5.62
C ARG A 105 22.23 -5.97 4.12
N GLU A 106 21.58 -6.75 3.27
CA GLU A 106 21.67 -6.61 1.80
C GLU A 106 21.25 -5.20 1.35
N LEU A 107 20.09 -4.72 1.81
CA LEU A 107 19.61 -3.38 1.48
C LEU A 107 20.52 -2.27 2.04
N THR A 108 21.10 -2.48 3.22
CA THR A 108 22.03 -1.53 3.82
C THR A 108 23.31 -1.43 2.97
N THR A 109 23.84 -2.56 2.50
CA THR A 109 25.02 -2.58 1.60
C THR A 109 24.71 -1.81 0.31
N ARG A 110 23.58 -2.08 -0.32
CA ARG A 110 23.14 -1.37 -1.54
C ARG A 110 22.99 0.14 -1.32
N ILE A 111 22.43 0.55 -0.19
CA ILE A 111 22.31 1.98 0.17
C ILE A 111 23.69 2.61 0.32
N THR A 112 24.64 1.94 1.01
CA THR A 112 26.01 2.43 1.19
C THR A 112 26.77 2.55 -0.15
N GLU A 113 26.49 1.66 -1.10
CA GLU A 113 27.04 1.75 -2.47
C GLU A 113 26.56 3.02 -3.17
N TYR A 114 25.26 3.34 -3.08
CA TYR A 114 24.73 4.59 -3.62
C TYR A 114 25.29 5.83 -2.91
N GLU A 115 25.41 5.80 -1.58
CA GLU A 115 26.01 6.90 -0.79
C GLU A 115 27.44 7.18 -1.24
N ALA A 116 28.22 6.13 -1.47
CA ALA A 116 29.58 6.25 -1.97
C ALA A 116 29.65 6.73 -3.43
N THR A 117 28.75 6.24 -4.29
CA THR A 117 28.70 6.57 -5.72
C THR A 117 28.36 8.06 -5.94
N TYR A 118 27.42 8.57 -5.17
CA TYR A 118 26.94 9.96 -5.32
C TYR A 118 27.54 10.94 -4.31
N ASP A 119 28.41 10.49 -3.41
CA ASP A 119 28.96 11.30 -2.29
C ASP A 119 27.85 12.08 -1.57
N ALA A 120 26.74 11.41 -1.28
CA ALA A 120 25.53 12.02 -0.71
C ALA A 120 24.86 11.09 0.30
N ALA A 121 24.28 11.66 1.35
CA ALA A 121 23.59 10.89 2.41
C ALA A 121 22.17 10.43 2.04
N SER A 122 21.62 10.92 0.92
CA SER A 122 20.28 10.54 0.46
C SER A 122 20.06 10.91 -1.01
N PRO A 123 19.12 10.24 -1.70
CA PRO A 123 18.78 10.57 -3.09
C PRO A 123 18.36 12.03 -3.28
N ALA A 124 17.65 12.60 -2.30
CA ALA A 124 17.19 14.00 -2.35
C ALA A 124 18.33 15.04 -2.25
N ALA A 125 19.52 14.64 -1.81
CA ALA A 125 20.69 15.52 -1.71
C ALA A 125 21.52 15.55 -3.00
N VAL A 126 21.20 14.71 -4.00
CA VAL A 126 21.94 14.60 -5.26
C VAL A 126 21.39 15.60 -6.27
N ASP A 127 22.28 16.41 -6.85
CA ASP A 127 21.99 17.16 -8.07
C ASP A 127 22.16 16.21 -9.28
N ALA A 128 21.06 15.73 -9.82
CA ALA A 128 21.07 14.75 -10.91
C ALA A 128 21.71 15.26 -12.20
N VAL A 129 21.62 16.57 -12.47
CA VAL A 129 22.22 17.18 -13.66
C VAL A 129 23.73 17.22 -13.50
N ALA A 130 24.20 17.74 -12.37
CA ALA A 130 25.64 17.82 -12.10
C ALA A 130 26.28 16.40 -12.01
N ALA A 131 25.56 15.43 -11.46
CA ALA A 131 26.03 14.04 -11.41
C ALA A 131 26.15 13.42 -12.81
N ALA A 132 25.21 13.68 -13.71
CA ALA A 132 25.26 13.19 -15.10
C ALA A 132 26.38 13.85 -15.93
N GLU A 133 26.67 15.14 -15.70
CA GLU A 133 27.74 15.86 -16.37
C GLU A 133 29.14 15.45 -15.88
N GLY A 134 29.25 14.94 -14.67
CA GLY A 134 30.53 14.59 -14.03
C GLY A 134 31.14 13.26 -14.49
N ILE A 135 30.40 12.41 -15.21
CA ILE A 135 30.83 11.06 -15.61
C ILE A 135 30.47 10.83 -17.09
N ASP A 136 31.51 10.65 -17.94
CA ASP A 136 31.39 10.57 -19.41
C ASP A 136 30.42 9.50 -19.96
N GLU A 137 30.07 8.48 -19.17
CA GLU A 137 29.19 7.38 -19.58
C GLU A 137 27.78 7.45 -18.97
N TRP A 138 27.50 8.45 -18.11
CA TRP A 138 26.21 8.56 -17.44
C TRP A 138 25.21 9.43 -18.20
N THR A 139 24.04 8.91 -18.37
CA THR A 139 22.89 9.68 -18.85
C THR A 139 22.08 10.18 -17.65
N ILE A 140 21.42 11.31 -17.82
CA ILE A 140 20.53 11.85 -16.77
C ILE A 140 19.42 10.85 -16.39
N ASP A 141 18.94 10.06 -17.36
CA ASP A 141 17.94 9.01 -17.11
C ASP A 141 18.48 7.89 -16.24
N ALA A 142 19.75 7.51 -16.42
CA ALA A 142 20.42 6.51 -15.58
C ALA A 142 20.54 7.03 -14.14
N VAL A 143 20.94 8.29 -13.95
CA VAL A 143 21.00 8.92 -12.62
C VAL A 143 19.63 8.93 -11.96
N TYR A 144 18.55 9.34 -12.64
CA TYR A 144 17.22 9.31 -12.07
C TYR A 144 16.74 7.91 -11.72
N SER A 145 17.08 6.91 -12.53
CA SER A 145 16.80 5.50 -12.23
C SER A 145 17.49 5.06 -10.93
N ASP A 146 18.77 5.35 -10.80
CA ASP A 146 19.55 5.03 -9.59
C ASP A 146 18.99 5.72 -8.34
N LEU A 147 18.64 7.00 -8.44
CA LEU A 147 18.05 7.75 -7.33
C LEU A 147 16.68 7.17 -6.90
N ALA A 148 15.86 6.73 -7.85
CA ALA A 148 14.59 6.06 -7.57
C ALA A 148 14.80 4.69 -6.91
N ASP A 149 15.76 3.92 -7.40
CA ASP A 149 16.14 2.63 -6.84
C ASP A 149 16.72 2.76 -5.43
N TRP A 150 17.56 3.78 -5.21
CA TRP A 150 18.09 4.09 -3.88
C TRP A 150 16.98 4.49 -2.90
N ALA A 151 16.05 5.36 -3.33
CA ALA A 151 14.89 5.74 -2.51
C ALA A 151 14.05 4.50 -2.14
N THR A 152 13.83 3.60 -3.10
CA THR A 152 13.13 2.33 -2.90
C THR A 152 13.87 1.43 -1.90
N ALA A 153 15.19 1.27 -2.05
CA ALA A 153 16.01 0.46 -1.15
C ALA A 153 15.93 0.97 0.31
N ARG A 154 15.93 2.29 0.51
CA ARG A 154 15.77 2.90 1.84
C ARG A 154 14.40 2.58 2.46
N GLN A 155 13.33 2.71 1.68
CA GLN A 155 11.97 2.40 2.16
C GLN A 155 11.82 0.92 2.48
N GLU A 156 12.37 0.03 1.63
CA GLU A 156 12.36 -1.41 1.88
C GLU A 156 13.15 -1.76 3.14
N ARG A 157 14.36 -1.23 3.31
CA ARG A 157 15.16 -1.48 4.53
C ARG A 157 14.38 -1.13 5.79
N ASP A 158 13.74 0.04 5.82
CA ASP A 158 12.97 0.49 6.99
C ASP A 158 11.76 -0.41 7.25
N ARG A 159 11.12 -0.92 6.19
CA ARG A 159 10.01 -1.88 6.27
C ARG A 159 10.47 -3.23 6.82
N TYR A 160 11.56 -3.79 6.30
CA TYR A 160 12.11 -5.06 6.77
C TYR A 160 12.61 -4.96 8.20
N GLU A 161 13.22 -3.84 8.59
CA GLU A 161 13.64 -3.60 9.97
C GLU A 161 12.45 -3.56 10.95
N ARG A 162 11.36 -2.90 10.58
CA ARG A 162 10.12 -2.91 11.39
C ARG A 162 9.53 -4.31 11.50
N ALA A 163 9.49 -5.06 10.41
CA ALA A 163 9.02 -6.44 10.40
C ALA A 163 9.87 -7.34 11.31
N ARG A 164 11.21 -7.19 11.25
CA ARG A 164 12.15 -7.91 12.10
C ARG A 164 11.93 -7.62 13.58
N GLN A 165 11.76 -6.35 13.95
CA GLN A 165 11.49 -5.93 15.34
C GLN A 165 10.16 -6.51 15.83
N GLN A 166 9.12 -6.47 15.01
CA GLN A 166 7.81 -7.04 15.35
C GLN A 166 7.90 -8.55 15.53
N ARG A 167 8.56 -9.28 14.64
CA ARG A 167 8.75 -10.73 14.72
C ARG A 167 9.51 -11.13 15.98
N ALA A 168 10.63 -10.45 16.26
CA ALA A 168 11.45 -10.70 17.45
C ALA A 168 10.69 -10.38 18.77
N GLY A 169 9.76 -9.42 18.74
CA GLY A 169 8.86 -9.14 19.86
C GLY A 169 7.91 -10.30 20.14
N SER A 170 7.23 -10.78 19.09
CA SER A 170 6.28 -11.91 19.19
C SER A 170 6.94 -13.21 19.67
N GLU A 171 8.17 -13.50 19.24
CA GLU A 171 8.91 -14.70 19.70
C GLU A 171 9.27 -14.61 21.18
N ARG A 172 9.62 -13.43 21.68
CA ARG A 172 9.90 -13.22 23.12
C ARG A 172 8.66 -13.39 23.99
N GLU A 173 7.50 -12.91 23.54
CA GLU A 173 6.23 -13.08 24.23
C GLU A 173 5.84 -14.55 24.32
N GLN A 174 5.99 -15.32 23.24
CA GLN A 174 5.72 -16.76 23.20
C GLN A 174 6.67 -17.58 24.07
N ALA A 175 7.92 -17.15 24.24
CA ALA A 175 8.90 -17.83 25.09
C ALA A 175 8.72 -17.56 26.60
N SER A 176 7.91 -16.53 26.93
CA SER A 176 7.69 -16.09 28.32
C SER A 176 6.35 -16.56 28.93
N GLY A 177 5.47 -17.19 28.12
CA GLY A 177 4.15 -17.70 28.53
C GLY A 177 4.12 -19.20 28.64
#